data_c53d750875992f4eaed5684f8f415bcb
#
_entry.id   c53d750875992f4eaed5684f8f415bcb
#
_cell.length_a   1.000
_cell.length_b   1.000
_cell.length_c   1.000
_cell.angle_alpha   90.00
_cell.angle_beta   90.00
_cell.angle_gamma   90.00
#
_symmetry.space_group_name_H-M   'P 1'
#
loop_
_entity.id
_entity.type
_entity.pdbx_description
1 polymer ?
#
loop_
_entity_poly.entity_id
_entity_poly.type
_entity_poly.pdbx_seq_one_letter_code
_entity_poly.pdbx_strand_id
1 'polypeptide(L)'
;VLILSNEPMEKIEKVYLDYQSRTSVALSKILLKDYWKNNVELINATEGYEEKIEGNMAGVVIGDRALKLKTKFNFVYDLAEAWQQHTQLPFVFACWVTNKKLPEDFIAEFNAACQYGINHIDDLVKELQAEKDFYPDTFNYLTKSLSYNFDEAKKEGLKLFLEKL
;
A
#
# COMPACT_ATOMS: atom_id res chain seq x y z
N VAL A 1 -2.26 -1.58 0.92
CA VAL A 1 -2.26 -2.29 -0.37
C VAL A 1 -2.55 -3.74 -0.10
N LEU A 2 -3.56 -4.27 -0.79
CA LEU A 2 -4.08 -5.61 -0.50
C LEU A 2 -4.01 -6.49 -1.76
N ILE A 3 -3.79 -7.80 -1.56
CA ILE A 3 -4.24 -8.82 -2.52
C ILE A 3 -5.56 -9.36 -1.99
N LEU A 4 -6.60 -9.29 -2.82
CA LEU A 4 -7.95 -9.75 -2.52
C LEU A 4 -8.27 -11.00 -3.34
N SER A 5 -8.90 -12.00 -2.69
CA SER A 5 -9.27 -13.26 -3.33
C SER A 5 -10.42 -13.97 -2.60
N ASN A 6 -11.11 -14.86 -3.32
CA ASN A 6 -12.09 -15.77 -2.73
C ASN A 6 -11.53 -17.16 -2.39
N GLU A 7 -10.32 -17.47 -2.87
CA GLU A 7 -9.58 -18.67 -2.56
C GLU A 7 -8.29 -18.35 -1.79
N PRO A 8 -7.75 -19.28 -0.98
CA PRO A 8 -6.49 -19.07 -0.27
C PRO A 8 -5.31 -18.99 -1.24
N MET A 9 -4.20 -18.36 -0.79
CA MET A 9 -3.04 -18.04 -1.63
C MET A 9 -2.51 -19.24 -2.43
N GLU A 10 -2.53 -20.42 -1.86
CA GLU A 10 -2.01 -21.65 -2.47
C GLU A 10 -2.85 -22.13 -3.68
N LYS A 11 -4.10 -21.65 -3.78
CA LYS A 11 -5.01 -21.99 -4.88
C LYS A 11 -5.09 -20.92 -5.95
N ILE A 12 -4.45 -19.77 -5.73
CA ILE A 12 -4.45 -18.69 -6.71
C ILE A 12 -3.59 -19.08 -7.91
N GLU A 13 -4.15 -18.96 -9.09
CA GLU A 13 -3.47 -19.23 -10.37
C GLU A 13 -3.20 -17.95 -11.14
N LYS A 14 -4.03 -16.90 -10.93
CA LYS A 14 -3.92 -15.63 -11.66
C LYS A 14 -4.05 -14.44 -10.73
N VAL A 15 -3.25 -13.40 -10.97
CA VAL A 15 -3.28 -12.16 -10.19
C VAL A 15 -3.38 -10.96 -11.12
N TYR A 16 -4.44 -10.18 -10.98
CA TYR A 16 -4.58 -8.88 -11.61
C TYR A 16 -3.65 -7.87 -10.92
N LEU A 17 -2.83 -7.19 -11.71
CA LEU A 17 -1.89 -6.16 -11.24
C LEU A 17 -2.53 -4.79 -11.41
N ASP A 18 -2.69 -4.05 -10.32
CA ASP A 18 -3.29 -2.71 -10.31
C ASP A 18 -2.62 -1.76 -11.32
N TYR A 19 -3.44 -1.02 -12.07
CA TYR A 19 -2.97 -0.11 -13.13
C TYR A 19 -2.51 1.26 -12.63
N GLN A 20 -2.75 1.60 -11.35
CA GLN A 20 -2.45 2.92 -10.80
C GLN A 20 -1.15 2.97 -9.99
N SER A 21 -0.58 1.82 -9.59
CA SER A 21 0.60 1.80 -8.71
C SER A 21 1.70 0.86 -9.17
N ARG A 22 2.78 1.43 -9.67
CA ARG A 22 3.97 0.65 -10.07
C ARG A 22 4.66 0.01 -8.86
N THR A 23 4.74 0.73 -7.74
CA THR A 23 5.37 0.23 -6.49
C THR A 23 4.62 -0.97 -5.94
N SER A 24 3.28 -0.90 -5.87
CA SER A 24 2.44 -2.00 -5.36
C SER A 24 2.52 -3.24 -6.24
N VAL A 25 2.56 -3.04 -7.57
CA VAL A 25 2.76 -4.12 -8.54
C VAL A 25 4.12 -4.79 -8.36
N ALA A 26 5.19 -4.01 -8.21
CA ALA A 26 6.53 -4.56 -7.99
C ALA A 26 6.61 -5.34 -6.67
N LEU A 27 6.07 -4.79 -5.60
CA LEU A 27 6.00 -5.45 -4.30
C LEU A 27 5.24 -6.78 -4.37
N SER A 28 4.07 -6.79 -5.02
CA SER A 28 3.27 -8.02 -5.14
C SER A 28 4.02 -9.12 -5.90
N LYS A 29 4.75 -8.77 -6.96
CA LYS A 29 5.57 -9.73 -7.72
C LYS A 29 6.69 -10.34 -6.86
N ILE A 30 7.39 -9.50 -6.08
CA ILE A 30 8.43 -9.96 -5.16
C ILE A 30 7.83 -10.90 -4.11
N LEU A 31 6.72 -10.52 -3.47
CA LEU A 31 6.11 -11.33 -2.42
C LEU A 31 5.51 -12.64 -2.95
N LEU A 32 4.86 -12.63 -4.09
CA LEU A 32 4.36 -13.85 -4.74
C LEU A 32 5.50 -14.85 -4.98
N LYS A 33 6.64 -14.37 -5.48
CA LYS A 33 7.80 -15.19 -5.77
C LYS A 33 8.58 -15.61 -4.51
N ASP A 34 8.95 -14.64 -3.66
CA ASP A 34 9.95 -14.82 -2.60
C ASP A 34 9.35 -15.29 -1.27
N TYR A 35 8.13 -14.83 -0.95
CA TYR A 35 7.47 -15.10 0.32
C TYR A 35 6.44 -16.22 0.21
N TRP A 36 5.43 -16.07 -0.65
CA TRP A 36 4.39 -17.10 -0.82
C TRP A 36 4.82 -18.27 -1.69
N LYS A 37 5.91 -18.13 -2.46
CA LYS A 37 6.43 -19.16 -3.39
C LYS A 37 5.37 -19.62 -4.39
N ASN A 38 4.45 -18.75 -4.76
CA ASN A 38 3.37 -19.04 -5.67
C ASN A 38 3.68 -18.51 -7.08
N ASN A 39 3.77 -19.42 -8.06
CA ASN A 39 4.03 -19.08 -9.45
C ASN A 39 2.70 -18.91 -10.19
N VAL A 40 2.19 -17.69 -10.22
CA VAL A 40 0.90 -17.33 -10.80
C VAL A 40 1.05 -16.62 -12.14
N GLU A 41 0.02 -16.68 -12.98
CA GLU A 41 -0.10 -15.83 -14.16
C GLU A 41 -0.39 -14.39 -13.73
N LEU A 42 0.42 -13.44 -14.18
CA LEU A 42 0.28 -12.03 -13.87
C LEU A 42 -0.43 -11.29 -15.02
N ILE A 43 -1.56 -10.67 -14.73
CA ILE A 43 -2.41 -10.00 -15.71
C ILE A 43 -2.40 -8.49 -15.45
N ASN A 44 -1.94 -7.70 -16.42
CA ASN A 44 -2.06 -6.23 -16.30
C ASN A 44 -3.54 -5.84 -16.32
N ALA A 45 -3.97 -5.20 -15.23
CA ALA A 45 -5.35 -4.81 -15.06
C ALA A 45 -5.68 -3.50 -15.77
N THR A 46 -6.96 -3.34 -16.08
CA THR A 46 -7.59 -2.09 -16.51
C THR A 46 -8.70 -1.74 -15.54
N GLU A 47 -9.26 -0.55 -15.62
CA GLU A 47 -10.37 -0.11 -14.77
C GLU A 47 -11.50 -1.15 -14.72
N GLY A 48 -12.06 -1.39 -13.54
CA GLY A 48 -13.15 -2.35 -13.32
C GLY A 48 -12.70 -3.80 -13.20
N TYR A 49 -11.40 -4.09 -13.14
CA TYR A 49 -10.90 -5.48 -13.00
C TYR A 49 -11.31 -6.14 -11.68
N GLU A 50 -11.66 -5.37 -10.69
CA GLU A 50 -12.06 -5.86 -9.37
C GLU A 50 -13.31 -6.77 -9.45
N GLU A 51 -14.19 -6.52 -10.43
CA GLU A 51 -15.37 -7.34 -10.69
C GLU A 51 -15.04 -8.71 -11.31
N LYS A 52 -13.80 -8.86 -11.79
CA LYS A 52 -13.30 -10.10 -12.41
C LYS A 52 -12.53 -10.99 -11.42
N ILE A 53 -12.40 -10.56 -10.15
CA ILE A 53 -11.74 -11.34 -9.12
C ILE A 53 -12.71 -12.41 -8.62
N GLU A 54 -12.66 -13.59 -9.25
CA GLU A 54 -13.51 -14.74 -8.93
C GLU A 54 -12.73 -16.07 -9.03
N GLY A 55 -13.23 -17.13 -8.41
CA GLY A 55 -12.61 -18.45 -8.42
C GLY A 55 -11.18 -18.40 -7.92
N ASN A 56 -10.23 -18.92 -8.69
CA ASN A 56 -8.78 -18.95 -8.41
C ASN A 56 -8.04 -17.68 -8.84
N MET A 57 -8.76 -16.59 -9.07
CA MET A 57 -8.18 -15.29 -9.40
C MET A 57 -8.07 -14.41 -8.16
N ALA A 58 -7.00 -13.63 -8.09
CA ALA A 58 -6.79 -12.58 -7.11
C ALA A 58 -6.52 -11.23 -7.80
N GLY A 59 -6.56 -10.16 -7.03
CA GLY A 59 -6.22 -8.83 -7.54
C GLY A 59 -5.46 -8.00 -6.52
N VAL A 60 -4.41 -7.31 -6.98
CA VAL A 60 -3.73 -6.28 -6.22
C VAL A 60 -4.59 -5.03 -6.26
N VAL A 61 -5.13 -4.59 -5.11
CA VAL A 61 -6.03 -3.44 -5.00
C VAL A 61 -5.44 -2.41 -4.05
N ILE A 62 -5.52 -1.14 -4.41
CA ILE A 62 -4.91 -0.06 -3.64
C ILE A 62 -5.92 1.03 -3.23
N GLY A 63 -5.51 1.83 -2.25
CA GLY A 63 -6.22 3.03 -1.82
C GLY A 63 -7.63 2.74 -1.32
N ASP A 64 -8.53 3.68 -1.57
CA ASP A 64 -9.93 3.61 -1.10
C ASP A 64 -10.69 2.43 -1.67
N ARG A 65 -10.32 1.96 -2.89
CA ARG A 65 -10.89 0.75 -3.47
C ARG A 65 -10.61 -0.46 -2.60
N ALA A 66 -9.37 -0.61 -2.11
CA ALA A 66 -8.99 -1.69 -1.21
C ALA A 66 -9.80 -1.66 0.10
N LEU A 67 -9.96 -0.47 0.69
CA LEU A 67 -10.74 -0.29 1.92
C LEU A 67 -12.22 -0.67 1.73
N LYS A 68 -12.82 -0.25 0.61
CA LYS A 68 -14.23 -0.52 0.28
C LYS A 68 -14.49 -2.00 -0.06
N LEU A 69 -13.50 -2.67 -0.65
CA LEU A 69 -13.67 -4.02 -1.18
C LEU A 69 -13.21 -5.13 -0.21
N LYS A 70 -12.35 -4.84 0.76
CA LYS A 70 -11.77 -5.86 1.67
C LYS A 70 -12.80 -6.76 2.34
N THR A 71 -14.01 -6.25 2.61
CA THR A 71 -15.09 -7.02 3.26
C THR A 71 -15.88 -7.92 2.31
N LYS A 72 -15.65 -7.81 1.00
CA LYS A 72 -16.34 -8.61 -0.02
C LYS A 72 -15.60 -9.90 -0.38
N PHE A 73 -14.36 -10.05 0.07
CA PHE A 73 -13.51 -11.19 -0.25
C PHE A 73 -13.22 -12.03 0.99
N ASN A 74 -13.10 -13.34 0.78
CA ASN A 74 -12.83 -14.28 1.86
C ASN A 74 -11.38 -14.19 2.36
N PHE A 75 -10.44 -13.84 1.50
CA PHE A 75 -9.02 -13.75 1.81
C PHE A 75 -8.50 -12.37 1.45
N VAL A 76 -7.83 -11.76 2.41
CA VAL A 76 -7.25 -10.41 2.33
C VAL A 76 -5.81 -10.49 2.81
N TYR A 77 -4.86 -10.21 1.92
CA TYR A 77 -3.44 -10.22 2.23
C TYR A 77 -2.90 -8.81 2.16
N ASP A 78 -2.42 -8.27 3.29
CA ASP A 78 -1.76 -6.97 3.33
C ASP A 78 -0.31 -7.10 2.89
N LEU A 79 0.08 -6.34 1.85
CA LEU A 79 1.43 -6.43 1.28
C LEU A 79 2.50 -5.83 2.20
N ALA A 80 2.15 -4.83 3.03
CA ALA A 80 3.10 -4.28 3.99
C ALA A 80 3.37 -5.27 5.12
N GLU A 81 2.33 -5.93 5.61
CA GLU A 81 2.45 -6.98 6.62
C GLU A 81 3.27 -8.17 6.09
N ALA A 82 2.96 -8.64 4.89
CA ALA A 82 3.70 -9.74 4.24
C ALA A 82 5.17 -9.38 4.03
N TRP A 83 5.47 -8.14 3.60
CA TRP A 83 6.84 -7.66 3.48
C TRP A 83 7.56 -7.66 4.82
N GLN A 84 6.93 -7.15 5.87
CA GLN A 84 7.51 -7.12 7.21
C GLN A 84 7.74 -8.52 7.77
N GLN A 85 6.83 -9.45 7.55
CA GLN A 85 7.00 -10.86 7.94
C GLN A 85 8.17 -11.52 7.19
N HIS A 86 8.34 -11.21 5.91
CA HIS A 86 9.40 -11.77 5.06
C HIS A 86 10.78 -11.18 5.37
N THR A 87 10.86 -9.86 5.61
CA THR A 87 12.16 -9.13 5.66
C THR A 87 12.52 -8.59 7.04
N GLN A 88 11.57 -8.53 7.98
CA GLN A 88 11.65 -7.86 9.29
C GLN A 88 11.85 -6.34 9.17
N LEU A 89 11.61 -5.75 7.99
CA LEU A 89 11.74 -4.32 7.71
C LEU A 89 10.39 -3.72 7.29
N PRO A 90 10.12 -2.44 7.62
CA PRO A 90 8.93 -1.75 7.14
C PRO A 90 9.01 -1.49 5.63
N PHE A 91 7.86 -1.45 4.95
CA PHE A 91 7.79 -1.12 3.54
C PHE A 91 7.50 0.36 3.30
N VAL A 92 8.17 0.97 2.31
CA VAL A 92 7.97 2.36 1.91
C VAL A 92 7.22 2.41 0.58
N PHE A 93 5.93 2.72 0.65
CA PHE A 93 5.09 2.83 -0.57
C PHE A 93 5.34 4.10 -1.36
N ALA A 94 5.63 5.19 -0.66
CA ALA A 94 5.92 6.49 -1.25
C ALA A 94 6.81 7.33 -0.31
N CYS A 95 7.62 8.19 -0.88
CA CYS A 95 8.38 9.19 -0.15
C CYS A 95 8.54 10.45 -1.00
N TRP A 96 8.75 11.58 -0.35
CA TRP A 96 9.13 12.80 -1.04
C TRP A 96 10.56 12.69 -1.54
N VAL A 97 10.78 13.00 -2.81
CA VAL A 97 12.11 12.96 -3.45
C VAL A 97 12.39 14.25 -4.22
N THR A 98 13.66 14.61 -4.30
CA THR A 98 14.12 15.74 -5.11
C THR A 98 15.28 15.33 -6.00
N ASN A 99 15.32 15.83 -7.22
CA ASN A 99 16.44 15.70 -8.15
C ASN A 99 17.36 16.93 -8.15
N LYS A 100 17.14 17.87 -7.24
CA LYS A 100 17.92 19.10 -7.06
C LYS A 100 18.36 19.22 -5.60
N LYS A 101 19.51 19.83 -5.36
CA LYS A 101 19.89 20.24 -4.00
C LYS A 101 18.94 21.36 -3.57
N LEU A 102 18.21 21.13 -2.50
CA LEU A 102 17.33 22.13 -1.88
C LEU A 102 18.05 22.86 -0.74
N PRO A 103 17.74 24.14 -0.49
CA PRO A 103 18.20 24.87 0.68
C PRO A 103 17.74 24.20 1.99
N GLU A 104 18.57 24.27 3.02
CA GLU A 104 18.26 23.63 4.32
C GLU A 104 17.04 24.26 5.02
N ASP A 105 16.87 25.56 4.90
CA ASP A 105 15.71 26.31 5.39
C ASP A 105 14.40 25.83 4.73
N PHE A 106 14.41 25.65 3.40
CA PHE A 106 13.27 25.07 2.69
C PHE A 106 12.93 23.66 3.19
N ILE A 107 13.93 22.79 3.40
CA ILE A 107 13.72 21.43 3.91
C ILE A 107 13.11 21.49 5.31
N ALA A 108 13.61 22.39 6.17
CA ALA A 108 13.10 22.57 7.52
C ALA A 108 11.63 23.02 7.53
N GLU A 109 11.29 24.03 6.71
CA GLU A 109 9.91 24.53 6.58
C GLU A 109 8.96 23.47 6.00
N PHE A 110 9.39 22.74 4.98
CA PHE A 110 8.63 21.66 4.39
C PHE A 110 8.33 20.54 5.42
N ASN A 111 9.34 20.12 6.17
CA ASN A 111 9.17 19.11 7.21
C ASN A 111 8.25 19.61 8.33
N ALA A 112 8.36 20.88 8.71
CA ALA A 112 7.48 21.48 9.72
C ALA A 112 6.02 21.53 9.24
N ALA A 113 5.78 21.85 7.97
CA ALA A 113 4.44 21.84 7.38
C ALA A 113 3.84 20.42 7.34
N CYS A 114 4.63 19.42 6.95
CA CYS A 114 4.20 18.01 6.98
C CYS A 114 3.86 17.57 8.42
N GLN A 115 4.71 17.92 9.39
CA GLN A 115 4.49 17.57 10.80
C GLN A 115 3.26 18.28 11.37
N TYR A 116 3.00 19.52 10.96
CA TYR A 116 1.78 20.22 11.33
C TYR A 116 0.52 19.45 10.87
N GLY A 117 0.48 19.00 9.62
CA GLY A 117 -0.62 18.18 9.10
C GLY A 117 -0.81 16.88 9.89
N ILE A 118 0.29 16.17 10.20
CA ILE A 118 0.23 14.94 11.00
C ILE A 118 -0.35 15.20 12.40
N ASN A 119 0.04 16.30 13.03
CA ASN A 119 -0.42 16.66 14.37
C ASN A 119 -1.89 17.10 14.41
N HIS A 120 -2.51 17.41 13.25
CA HIS A 120 -3.90 17.86 13.12
C HIS A 120 -4.80 16.87 12.38
N ILE A 121 -4.43 15.58 12.35
CA ILE A 121 -5.25 14.51 11.73
C ILE A 121 -6.64 14.45 12.37
N ASP A 122 -6.74 14.67 13.68
CA ASP A 122 -8.04 14.68 14.39
C ASP A 122 -8.99 15.74 13.84
N ASP A 123 -8.48 16.94 13.58
CA ASP A 123 -9.29 18.05 13.07
C ASP A 123 -9.68 17.80 11.60
N LEU A 124 -8.73 17.31 10.79
CA LEU A 124 -9.00 16.89 9.41
C LEU A 124 -10.11 15.82 9.35
N VAL A 125 -10.05 14.81 10.20
CA VAL A 125 -11.05 13.73 10.20
C VAL A 125 -12.44 14.27 10.59
N LYS A 126 -12.52 15.19 11.55
CA LYS A 126 -13.81 15.85 11.89
C LYS A 126 -14.41 16.61 10.72
N GLU A 127 -13.58 17.33 9.95
CA GLU A 127 -14.04 18.03 8.74
C GLU A 127 -14.51 17.05 7.67
N LEU A 128 -13.75 15.98 7.42
CA LEU A 128 -14.09 14.97 6.42
C LEU A 128 -15.35 14.15 6.76
N GLN A 129 -15.76 14.07 8.03
CA GLN A 129 -16.98 13.36 8.43
C GLN A 129 -18.25 13.92 7.77
N ALA A 130 -18.23 15.17 7.33
CA ALA A 130 -19.34 15.80 6.62
C ALA A 130 -19.38 15.44 5.12
N GLU A 131 -18.32 14.83 4.59
CA GLU A 131 -18.23 14.46 3.17
C GLU A 131 -19.04 13.19 2.87
N LYS A 132 -19.68 13.18 1.68
CA LYS A 132 -20.55 12.09 1.24
C LYS A 132 -19.85 10.72 1.16
N ASP A 133 -18.57 10.72 0.80
CA ASP A 133 -17.77 9.51 0.61
C ASP A 133 -16.84 9.21 1.79
N PHE A 134 -17.12 9.78 2.97
CA PHE A 134 -16.34 9.54 4.17
C PHE A 134 -16.28 8.05 4.53
N TYR A 135 -15.06 7.55 4.72
CA TYR A 135 -14.83 6.19 5.20
C TYR A 135 -14.75 6.20 6.73
N PRO A 136 -15.65 5.49 7.46
CA PRO A 136 -15.74 5.57 8.92
C PRO A 136 -14.44 5.24 9.67
N ASP A 137 -13.55 4.43 9.09
CA ASP A 137 -12.28 4.04 9.71
C ASP A 137 -11.09 4.94 9.31
N THR A 138 -11.36 6.10 8.70
CA THR A 138 -10.33 7.04 8.22
C THR A 138 -9.34 7.44 9.31
N PHE A 139 -9.82 7.68 10.53
CA PHE A 139 -8.96 8.01 11.66
C PHE A 139 -7.94 6.91 11.96
N ASN A 140 -8.39 5.66 12.11
CA ASN A 140 -7.49 4.53 12.35
C ASN A 140 -6.55 4.30 11.16
N TYR A 141 -7.05 4.47 9.94
CA TYR A 141 -6.22 4.36 8.74
C TYR A 141 -5.08 5.38 8.77
N LEU A 142 -5.36 6.65 9.02
CA LEU A 142 -4.36 7.70 9.03
C LEU A 142 -3.41 7.64 10.24
N THR A 143 -3.85 7.12 11.41
CA THR A 143 -3.05 7.14 12.63
C THR A 143 -2.39 5.82 12.99
N LYS A 144 -2.93 4.68 12.51
CA LYS A 144 -2.44 3.34 12.85
C LYS A 144 -1.89 2.57 11.66
N SER A 145 -2.51 2.73 10.47
CA SER A 145 -2.10 1.99 9.28
C SER A 145 -1.00 2.69 8.49
N LEU A 146 -0.83 4.01 8.68
CA LEU A 146 0.22 4.81 8.05
C LEU A 146 1.27 5.25 9.07
N SER A 147 2.53 5.25 8.65
CA SER A 147 3.65 5.77 9.43
C SER A 147 4.42 6.76 8.57
N TYR A 148 4.50 8.00 9.01
CA TYR A 148 5.00 9.12 8.22
C TYR A 148 6.48 9.40 8.37
N ASN A 149 7.07 9.07 9.53
CA ASN A 149 8.49 9.31 9.79
C ASN A 149 9.36 8.41 8.92
N PHE A 150 10.30 9.01 8.19
CA PHE A 150 11.23 8.28 7.33
C PHE A 150 12.53 7.99 8.09
N ASP A 151 12.46 7.02 9.02
CA ASP A 151 13.55 6.57 9.89
C ASP A 151 14.53 5.59 9.18
N GLU A 152 15.60 5.19 9.89
CA GLU A 152 16.63 4.30 9.33
C GLU A 152 16.07 2.94 8.92
N ALA A 153 15.15 2.36 9.68
CA ALA A 153 14.54 1.08 9.34
C ALA A 153 13.78 1.15 8.00
N LYS A 154 13.07 2.28 7.74
CA LYS A 154 12.40 2.50 6.45
C LYS A 154 13.38 2.74 5.31
N LYS A 155 14.52 3.40 5.58
CA LYS A 155 15.58 3.55 4.57
C LYS A 155 16.18 2.20 4.20
N GLU A 156 16.43 1.33 5.16
CA GLU A 156 16.90 -0.04 4.91
C GLU A 156 15.85 -0.85 4.15
N GLY A 157 14.58 -0.76 4.54
CA GLY A 157 13.48 -1.41 3.82
C GLY A 157 13.35 -0.95 2.36
N LEU A 158 13.45 0.36 2.13
CA LEU A 158 13.45 0.92 0.78
C LEU A 158 14.65 0.43 -0.04
N LYS A 159 15.85 0.44 0.56
CA LYS A 159 17.07 -0.05 -0.10
C LYS A 159 16.91 -1.51 -0.51
N LEU A 160 16.48 -2.38 0.41
CA LEU A 160 16.25 -3.79 0.11
C LEU A 160 15.21 -3.98 -1.00
N PHE A 161 14.14 -3.20 -1.00
CA PHE A 161 13.13 -3.25 -2.06
C PHE A 161 13.73 -2.88 -3.43
N LEU A 162 14.52 -1.81 -3.50
CA LEU A 162 15.17 -1.39 -4.75
C LEU A 162 16.20 -2.41 -5.26
N GLU A 163 16.88 -3.14 -4.37
CA GLU A 163 17.80 -4.23 -4.74
C GLU A 163 17.06 -5.47 -5.30
N LYS A 164 15.79 -5.63 -4.99
CA LYS A 164 14.95 -6.76 -5.46
C LYS A 164 14.19 -6.46 -6.76
N LEU A 165 14.20 -5.21 -7.25
CA LEU A 165 13.57 -4.81 -8.51
C LEU A 165 14.39 -5.27 -9.72
#